data_e86fe55861f7e7c1166b5b228ef438b4
#
_entry.id   e86fe55861f7e7c1166b5b228ef438b4
#
_cell.length_a   1.000
_cell.length_b   1.000
_cell.length_c   1.000
_cell.angle_alpha   90.00
_cell.angle_beta   90.00
_cell.angle_gamma   90.00
#
_symmetry.space_group_name_H-M   'P 1'
#
loop_
_entity.id
_entity.type
_entity.pdbx_description
1 polymer ?
#
loop_
_entity_poly.entity_id
_entity_poly.type
_entity_poly.pdbx_seq_one_letter_code
_entity_poly.pdbx_strand_id
1 'polypeptide(L)'
;MIYKFNKTSLKYEGIFLKTSIFLLVAVVLSSLLSYVIGHYKGFYDYKHGVVTPEERMIVIQENDKFSKEKFKEYLLQLNIKFPHIVYAQAILETGNFNSKIFTVNHNLFGMKEARVRATTNLGSEFGHAMYGHWRESVVDYALFQCAFLTKVKTEEGYYQYLKENYAEAPEYVTKVRELSKNF
;
A
#
# COMPACT_ATOMS: atom_id res chain seq x y z
N MET A 1 51.50 27.93 14.42
CA MET A 1 51.94 28.41 15.75
C MET A 1 51.79 29.90 15.77
N ILE A 2 50.89 30.45 16.59
CA ILE A 2 50.66 31.91 16.67
C ILE A 2 51.46 32.43 17.89
N TYR A 3 52.35 33.36 17.65
CA TYR A 3 53.16 33.97 18.70
C TYR A 3 52.67 35.42 18.97
N LYS A 4 52.51 35.76 20.22
CA LYS A 4 52.25 37.13 20.66
C LYS A 4 53.53 37.73 21.18
N PHE A 5 53.89 38.91 20.65
CA PHE A 5 55.08 39.65 21.13
C PHE A 5 54.78 40.26 22.51
N ASN A 6 55.56 39.83 23.50
CA ASN A 6 55.47 40.42 24.83
C ASN A 6 56.45 41.62 24.94
N LYS A 7 55.88 42.81 25.00
CA LYS A 7 56.64 44.06 25.01
C LYS A 7 57.48 44.26 26.26
N THR A 8 57.15 43.59 27.35
CA THR A 8 57.86 43.73 28.62
C THR A 8 59.06 42.79 28.69
N SER A 9 58.94 41.56 28.13
CA SER A 9 60.03 40.58 28.07
C SER A 9 60.82 40.63 26.77
N LEU A 10 60.37 41.41 25.78
CA LEU A 10 60.93 41.52 24.40
C LEU A 10 61.05 40.16 23.70
N LYS A 11 60.18 39.20 24.03
CA LYS A 11 60.15 37.85 23.46
C LYS A 11 58.80 37.51 22.88
N TYR A 12 58.81 36.63 21.88
CA TYR A 12 57.57 36.01 21.35
C TYR A 12 57.14 34.88 22.25
N GLU A 13 55.96 34.98 22.82
CA GLU A 13 55.34 33.90 23.61
C GLU A 13 54.32 33.14 22.78
N GLY A 14 54.37 31.84 22.79
CA GLY A 14 53.45 31.00 22.03
C GLY A 14 52.05 31.01 22.64
N ILE A 15 51.07 31.39 21.84
CA ILE A 15 49.65 31.37 22.24
C ILE A 15 49.03 29.98 22.06
N PHE A 16 49.84 28.98 21.64
CA PHE A 16 49.38 27.70 21.17
C PHE A 16 48.53 26.90 22.19
N LEU A 17 48.86 26.99 23.47
CA LEU A 17 48.19 26.18 24.50
C LEU A 17 46.74 26.64 24.74
N LYS A 18 46.50 27.93 24.80
CA LYS A 18 45.18 28.49 25.10
C LYS A 18 44.18 28.33 23.94
N THR A 19 44.64 28.48 22.68
CA THR A 19 43.81 28.30 21.49
C THR A 19 43.49 26.83 21.26
N SER A 20 44.40 25.90 21.52
CA SER A 20 44.19 24.46 21.40
C SER A 20 43.16 23.96 22.43
N ILE A 21 43.24 24.43 23.68
CA ILE A 21 42.26 24.09 24.72
C ILE A 21 40.89 24.64 24.34
N PHE A 22 40.81 25.86 23.84
CA PHE A 22 39.53 26.45 23.40
C PHE A 22 38.90 25.65 22.26
N LEU A 23 39.67 25.25 21.25
CA LEU A 23 39.19 24.42 20.15
C LEU A 23 38.71 23.04 20.63
N LEU A 24 39.44 22.44 21.55
CA LEU A 24 39.06 21.13 22.11
C LEU A 24 37.75 21.22 22.90
N VAL A 25 37.59 22.26 23.71
CA VAL A 25 36.35 22.54 24.44
C VAL A 25 35.20 22.79 23.46
N ALA A 26 35.41 23.54 22.40
CA ALA A 26 34.37 23.80 21.37
C ALA A 26 33.93 22.51 20.66
N VAL A 27 34.89 21.59 20.33
CA VAL A 27 34.57 20.29 19.73
C VAL A 27 33.78 19.41 20.68
N VAL A 28 34.17 19.35 21.95
CA VAL A 28 33.43 18.58 22.97
C VAL A 28 32.02 19.11 23.17
N LEU A 29 31.87 20.45 23.27
CA LEU A 29 30.56 21.06 23.44
C LEU A 29 29.66 20.82 22.20
N SER A 30 30.20 20.91 20.99
CA SER A 30 29.44 20.63 19.77
C SER A 30 29.00 19.16 19.69
N SER A 31 29.86 18.23 20.11
CA SER A 31 29.54 16.80 20.17
C SER A 31 28.43 16.50 21.20
N LEU A 32 28.54 17.11 22.39
CA LEU A 32 27.51 17.00 23.43
C LEU A 32 26.18 17.59 22.96
N LEU A 33 26.19 18.75 22.30
CA LEU A 33 24.98 19.37 21.76
C LEU A 33 24.33 18.50 20.70
N SER A 34 25.10 17.92 19.77
CA SER A 34 24.62 16.98 18.76
C SER A 34 24.00 15.73 19.37
N TYR A 35 24.64 15.18 20.41
CA TYR A 35 24.10 14.04 21.15
C TYR A 35 22.76 14.37 21.83
N VAL A 36 22.67 15.52 22.51
CA VAL A 36 21.43 15.96 23.17
C VAL A 36 20.31 16.18 22.16
N ILE A 37 20.60 16.84 21.03
CA ILE A 37 19.62 17.07 19.96
C ILE A 37 19.14 15.75 19.38
N GLY A 38 20.05 14.81 19.09
CA GLY A 38 19.70 13.50 18.57
C GLY A 38 18.82 12.70 19.55
N HIS A 39 19.19 12.70 20.83
CA HIS A 39 18.44 12.02 21.89
C HIS A 39 17.04 12.65 22.08
N TYR A 40 16.95 13.99 22.07
CA TYR A 40 15.68 14.69 22.22
C TYR A 40 14.76 14.46 21.02
N LYS A 41 15.32 14.47 19.81
CA LYS A 41 14.58 14.14 18.58
C LYS A 41 14.07 12.71 18.60
N GLY A 42 14.89 11.74 18.95
CA GLY A 42 14.48 10.33 19.06
C GLY A 42 13.38 10.14 20.11
N PHE A 43 13.48 10.79 21.27
CA PHE A 43 12.43 10.76 22.30
C PHE A 43 11.13 11.44 21.82
N TYR A 44 11.24 12.57 21.12
CA TYR A 44 10.09 13.27 20.55
C TYR A 44 9.38 12.40 19.53
N ASP A 45 10.12 11.80 18.60
CA ASP A 45 9.59 10.92 17.55
C ASP A 45 8.90 9.69 18.15
N TYR A 46 9.51 9.07 19.16
CA TYR A 46 8.91 7.97 19.93
C TYR A 46 7.60 8.37 20.62
N LYS A 47 7.59 9.52 21.31
CA LYS A 47 6.40 10.01 22.04
C LYS A 47 5.25 10.40 21.11
N HIS A 48 5.55 10.85 19.90
CA HIS A 48 4.55 11.29 18.91
C HIS A 48 4.25 10.24 17.84
N GLY A 49 4.76 9.02 17.99
CA GLY A 49 4.48 7.92 17.06
C GLY A 49 4.98 8.19 15.64
N VAL A 50 6.08 8.94 15.50
CA VAL A 50 6.69 9.20 14.17
C VAL A 50 7.34 7.92 13.68
N VAL A 51 6.74 7.33 12.65
CA VAL A 51 7.22 6.11 12.01
C VAL A 51 8.38 6.44 11.07
N THR A 52 9.47 5.69 11.16
CA THR A 52 10.63 5.87 10.25
C THR A 52 10.26 5.57 8.80
N PRO A 53 11.02 6.08 7.80
CA PRO A 53 10.80 5.72 6.40
C PRO A 53 10.81 4.21 6.14
N GLU A 54 11.70 3.46 6.81
CA GLU A 54 11.78 2.01 6.70
C GLU A 54 10.54 1.33 7.30
N GLU A 55 10.09 1.73 8.49
CA GLU A 55 8.88 1.22 9.10
C GLU A 55 7.65 1.55 8.26
N ARG A 56 7.58 2.75 7.66
CA ARG A 56 6.52 3.09 6.70
C ARG A 56 6.51 2.16 5.50
N MET A 57 7.67 1.87 4.93
CA MET A 57 7.77 0.95 3.78
C MET A 57 7.32 -0.45 4.15
N ILE A 58 7.69 -0.95 5.33
CA ILE A 58 7.23 -2.25 5.83
C ILE A 58 5.71 -2.27 5.99
N VAL A 59 5.13 -1.24 6.61
CA VAL A 59 3.67 -1.12 6.80
C VAL A 59 2.94 -1.03 5.46
N ILE A 60 3.48 -0.27 4.50
CA ILE A 60 2.91 -0.18 3.14
C ILE A 60 2.96 -1.55 2.46
N GLN A 61 4.09 -2.24 2.47
CA GLN A 61 4.22 -3.57 1.88
C GLN A 61 3.28 -4.61 2.53
N GLU A 62 3.15 -4.59 3.86
CA GLU A 62 2.21 -5.46 4.58
C GLU A 62 0.76 -5.14 4.23
N ASN A 63 0.42 -3.85 4.09
CA ASN A 63 -0.92 -3.43 3.70
C ASN A 63 -1.25 -3.76 2.25
N ASP A 64 -0.24 -3.86 1.38
CA ASP A 64 -0.44 -4.22 -0.02
C ASP A 64 -0.60 -5.72 -0.25
N LYS A 65 -0.14 -6.57 0.68
CA LYS A 65 -0.37 -8.00 0.57
C LYS A 65 -1.87 -8.32 0.56
N PHE A 66 -2.25 -9.23 -0.35
CA PHE A 66 -3.62 -9.73 -0.41
C PHE A 66 -3.97 -10.51 0.86
N SER A 67 -5.16 -10.27 1.41
CA SER A 67 -5.86 -11.19 2.30
C SER A 67 -7.36 -11.13 2.04
N LYS A 68 -8.08 -12.18 2.44
CA LYS A 68 -9.54 -12.27 2.28
C LYS A 68 -10.25 -11.16 3.05
N GLU A 69 -9.75 -10.82 4.22
CA GLU A 69 -10.27 -9.77 5.09
C GLU A 69 -10.11 -8.40 4.44
N LYS A 70 -8.89 -8.07 3.98
CA LYS A 70 -8.62 -6.82 3.25
C LYS A 70 -9.45 -6.71 1.96
N PHE A 71 -9.68 -7.82 1.29
CA PHE A 71 -10.52 -7.83 0.10
C PHE A 71 -11.98 -7.53 0.44
N LYS A 72 -12.55 -8.14 1.49
CA LYS A 72 -13.90 -7.83 1.96
C LYS A 72 -14.03 -6.35 2.36
N GLU A 73 -13.10 -5.85 3.15
CA GLU A 73 -13.05 -4.43 3.54
C GLU A 73 -13.00 -3.51 2.32
N TYR A 74 -12.20 -3.85 1.31
CA TYR A 74 -12.05 -3.03 0.11
C TYR A 74 -13.31 -3.02 -0.75
N LEU A 75 -14.05 -4.14 -0.84
CA LEU A 75 -15.36 -4.18 -1.47
C LEU A 75 -16.35 -3.23 -0.79
N LEU A 76 -16.34 -3.17 0.54
CA LEU A 76 -17.19 -2.25 1.31
C LEU A 76 -16.77 -0.79 1.15
N GLN A 77 -15.45 -0.49 1.19
CA GLN A 77 -14.91 0.85 0.99
C GLN A 77 -15.29 1.46 -0.37
N LEU A 78 -15.30 0.63 -1.42
CA LEU A 78 -15.69 1.06 -2.77
C LEU A 78 -17.21 1.09 -2.99
N ASN A 79 -18.03 0.77 -1.98
CA ASN A 79 -19.48 0.65 -2.11
C ASN A 79 -19.90 -0.25 -3.29
N ILE A 80 -19.19 -1.37 -3.48
CA ILE A 80 -19.52 -2.35 -4.51
C ILE A 80 -20.95 -2.85 -4.29
N LYS A 81 -21.74 -2.91 -5.36
CA LYS A 81 -23.10 -3.47 -5.26
C LYS A 81 -23.04 -4.95 -4.93
N PHE A 82 -23.77 -5.37 -3.90
CA PHE A 82 -23.84 -6.75 -3.43
C PHE A 82 -22.47 -7.36 -3.16
N PRO A 83 -21.69 -6.79 -2.22
CA PRO A 83 -20.29 -7.16 -2.01
C PRO A 83 -20.10 -8.65 -1.64
N HIS A 84 -21.06 -9.27 -0.95
CA HIS A 84 -21.08 -10.69 -0.64
C HIS A 84 -21.18 -11.57 -1.90
N ILE A 85 -21.96 -11.18 -2.90
CA ILE A 85 -22.06 -11.89 -4.17
C ILE A 85 -20.75 -11.74 -4.96
N VAL A 86 -20.20 -10.52 -5.02
CA VAL A 86 -18.93 -10.23 -5.70
C VAL A 86 -17.76 -10.98 -5.06
N TYR A 87 -17.74 -11.07 -3.75
CA TYR A 87 -16.76 -11.88 -3.03
C TYR A 87 -16.84 -13.37 -3.40
N ALA A 88 -18.04 -13.90 -3.43
CA ALA A 88 -18.29 -15.29 -3.84
C ALA A 88 -17.86 -15.56 -5.29
N GLN A 89 -18.12 -14.63 -6.22
CA GLN A 89 -17.62 -14.71 -7.59
C GLN A 89 -16.09 -14.79 -7.62
N ALA A 90 -15.40 -13.90 -6.90
CA ALA A 90 -13.93 -13.91 -6.87
C ALA A 90 -13.38 -15.24 -6.35
N ILE A 91 -14.01 -15.87 -5.34
CA ILE A 91 -13.62 -17.20 -4.86
C ILE A 91 -13.70 -18.24 -5.99
N LEU A 92 -14.78 -18.24 -6.76
CA LEU A 92 -14.97 -19.19 -7.86
C LEU A 92 -14.00 -18.95 -9.01
N GLU A 93 -13.90 -17.69 -9.48
CA GLU A 93 -13.07 -17.29 -10.62
C GLU A 93 -11.58 -17.54 -10.36
N THR A 94 -11.16 -17.40 -9.11
CA THR A 94 -9.74 -17.57 -8.73
C THR A 94 -9.41 -18.95 -8.16
N GLY A 95 -10.36 -19.87 -8.09
CA GLY A 95 -10.14 -21.15 -7.41
C GLY A 95 -9.68 -20.93 -5.97
N ASN A 96 -10.42 -20.16 -5.20
CA ASN A 96 -10.10 -19.76 -3.82
C ASN A 96 -8.76 -19.00 -3.71
N PHE A 97 -8.51 -18.07 -4.65
CA PHE A 97 -7.34 -17.20 -4.73
C PHE A 97 -6.01 -17.90 -5.03
N ASN A 98 -6.07 -19.04 -5.73
CA ASN A 98 -4.89 -19.84 -6.08
C ASN A 98 -4.65 -19.93 -7.59
N SER A 99 -5.56 -19.42 -8.43
CA SER A 99 -5.42 -19.51 -9.88
C SER A 99 -4.25 -18.68 -10.41
N LYS A 100 -3.68 -19.11 -11.54
CA LYS A 100 -2.63 -18.38 -12.26
C LYS A 100 -3.10 -16.96 -12.67
N ILE A 101 -4.37 -16.83 -13.05
CA ILE A 101 -4.97 -15.55 -13.42
C ILE A 101 -4.95 -14.57 -12.23
N PHE A 102 -5.17 -15.06 -11.02
CA PHE A 102 -5.05 -14.21 -9.84
C PHE A 102 -3.59 -13.96 -9.46
N THR A 103 -2.75 -14.99 -9.36
CA THR A 103 -1.39 -14.85 -8.82
C THR A 103 -0.43 -14.09 -9.73
N VAL A 104 -0.65 -14.12 -11.05
CA VAL A 104 0.19 -13.44 -12.05
C VAL A 104 -0.46 -12.16 -12.55
N ASN A 105 -1.73 -12.22 -12.97
CA ASN A 105 -2.42 -11.06 -13.53
C ASN A 105 -3.08 -10.18 -12.46
N HIS A 106 -3.06 -10.55 -11.18
CA HIS A 106 -3.79 -9.90 -10.09
C HIS A 106 -5.30 -9.74 -10.37
N ASN A 107 -5.86 -10.63 -11.19
CA ASN A 107 -7.23 -10.57 -11.68
C ASN A 107 -8.14 -11.46 -10.82
N LEU A 108 -9.00 -10.82 -10.01
CA LEU A 108 -9.90 -11.49 -9.08
C LEU A 108 -11.18 -12.06 -9.73
N PHE A 109 -11.54 -11.58 -10.92
CA PHE A 109 -12.85 -11.83 -11.51
C PHE A 109 -12.79 -12.46 -12.89
N GLY A 110 -11.62 -12.92 -13.34
CA GLY A 110 -11.46 -13.48 -14.68
C GLY A 110 -11.79 -12.46 -15.81
N MET A 111 -11.75 -11.17 -15.51
CA MET A 111 -12.09 -10.11 -16.47
C MET A 111 -11.20 -10.18 -17.70
N LYS A 112 -11.81 -9.97 -18.88
CA LYS A 112 -11.09 -9.72 -20.12
C LYS A 112 -10.76 -8.24 -20.27
N GLU A 113 -9.81 -7.91 -21.12
CA GLU A 113 -9.45 -6.53 -21.43
C GLU A 113 -10.68 -5.75 -21.91
N ALA A 114 -10.99 -4.64 -21.23
CA ALA A 114 -12.12 -3.80 -21.56
C ALA A 114 -11.81 -2.92 -22.78
N ARG A 115 -12.76 -2.87 -23.76
CA ARG A 115 -12.60 -2.10 -24.99
C ARG A 115 -13.56 -0.92 -25.08
N VAL A 116 -14.65 -0.93 -24.30
CA VAL A 116 -15.78 0.01 -24.46
C VAL A 116 -16.11 0.79 -23.19
N ARG A 117 -15.33 0.64 -22.15
CA ARG A 117 -15.48 1.34 -20.87
C ARG A 117 -14.13 1.72 -20.29
N ALA A 118 -14.11 2.62 -19.31
CA ALA A 118 -12.92 2.89 -18.50
C ALA A 118 -12.48 1.62 -17.77
N THR A 119 -11.16 1.46 -17.61
CA THR A 119 -10.56 0.29 -16.98
C THR A 119 -9.24 0.69 -16.31
N THR A 120 -8.78 -0.12 -15.36
CA THR A 120 -7.48 -0.02 -14.70
C THR A 120 -6.49 -1.06 -15.22
N ASN A 121 -6.86 -1.89 -16.22
CA ASN A 121 -5.97 -2.91 -16.73
C ASN A 121 -4.75 -2.31 -17.45
N LEU A 122 -3.61 -2.98 -17.34
CA LEU A 122 -2.33 -2.63 -17.96
C LEU A 122 -2.10 -3.34 -19.29
N GLY A 123 -3.00 -4.23 -19.67
CA GLY A 123 -2.91 -5.09 -20.86
C GLY A 123 -3.55 -6.43 -20.61
N SER A 124 -3.18 -7.45 -21.40
CA SER A 124 -3.78 -8.77 -21.34
C SER A 124 -2.69 -9.85 -21.34
N GLU A 125 -2.82 -10.83 -20.44
CA GLU A 125 -2.00 -12.04 -20.42
C GLU A 125 -2.89 -13.27 -20.15
N PHE A 126 -2.58 -14.41 -20.73
CA PHE A 126 -3.40 -15.63 -20.66
C PHE A 126 -4.86 -15.43 -21.10
N GLY A 127 -5.11 -14.45 -22.01
CA GLY A 127 -6.47 -14.13 -22.48
C GLY A 127 -7.33 -13.34 -21.49
N HIS A 128 -6.74 -12.85 -20.40
CA HIS A 128 -7.41 -12.08 -19.33
C HIS A 128 -6.69 -10.78 -19.06
N ALA A 129 -7.41 -9.77 -18.58
CA ALA A 129 -6.85 -8.50 -18.18
C ALA A 129 -5.79 -8.68 -17.09
N MET A 130 -4.72 -7.90 -17.17
CA MET A 130 -3.63 -7.86 -16.20
C MET A 130 -3.66 -6.53 -15.46
N TYR A 131 -3.40 -6.58 -14.17
CA TYR A 131 -3.37 -5.43 -13.26
C TYR A 131 -2.05 -5.36 -12.52
N GLY A 132 -1.62 -4.17 -12.11
CA GLY A 132 -0.42 -3.97 -11.29
C GLY A 132 -0.60 -4.44 -9.85
N HIS A 133 -1.86 -4.46 -9.38
CA HIS A 133 -2.21 -4.86 -8.02
C HIS A 133 -3.65 -5.41 -7.97
N TRP A 134 -3.94 -6.32 -7.04
CA TRP A 134 -5.27 -6.94 -6.89
C TRP A 134 -6.40 -5.91 -6.64
N ARG A 135 -6.11 -4.77 -5.97
CA ARG A 135 -7.08 -3.69 -5.76
C ARG A 135 -7.54 -3.05 -7.08
N GLU A 136 -6.66 -2.98 -8.06
CA GLU A 136 -6.99 -2.43 -9.37
C GLU A 136 -8.03 -3.28 -10.10
N SER A 137 -7.97 -4.62 -9.94
CA SER A 137 -9.02 -5.49 -10.49
C SER A 137 -10.37 -5.27 -9.81
N VAL A 138 -10.38 -4.90 -8.52
CA VAL A 138 -11.64 -4.54 -7.81
C VAL A 138 -12.20 -3.21 -8.32
N VAL A 139 -11.32 -2.22 -8.54
CA VAL A 139 -11.71 -0.93 -9.13
C VAL A 139 -12.27 -1.15 -10.56
N ASP A 140 -11.61 -1.99 -11.35
CA ASP A 140 -12.10 -2.35 -12.69
C ASP A 140 -13.47 -3.01 -12.66
N TYR A 141 -13.71 -3.87 -11.67
CA TYR A 141 -15.03 -4.47 -11.46
C TYR A 141 -16.08 -3.44 -11.03
N ALA A 142 -15.73 -2.45 -10.21
CA ALA A 142 -16.61 -1.33 -9.88
C ALA A 142 -16.98 -0.53 -11.13
N LEU A 143 -16.01 -0.23 -12.00
CA LEU A 143 -16.25 0.42 -13.28
C LEU A 143 -17.15 -0.41 -14.21
N PHE A 144 -16.99 -1.74 -14.20
CA PHE A 144 -17.89 -2.66 -14.90
C PHE A 144 -19.31 -2.57 -14.35
N GLN A 145 -19.51 -2.59 -13.04
CA GLN A 145 -20.84 -2.44 -12.42
C GLN A 145 -21.48 -1.09 -12.79
N CYS A 146 -20.70 -0.01 -12.79
CA CYS A 146 -21.16 1.31 -13.21
C CYS A 146 -21.59 1.35 -14.68
N ALA A 147 -20.91 0.64 -15.56
CA ALA A 147 -21.22 0.62 -16.98
C ALA A 147 -22.43 -0.27 -17.32
N PHE A 148 -22.53 -1.44 -16.72
CA PHE A 148 -23.48 -2.48 -17.18
C PHE A 148 -24.56 -2.85 -16.18
N LEU A 149 -24.35 -2.62 -14.87
CA LEU A 149 -25.26 -3.06 -13.80
C LEU A 149 -26.04 -1.92 -13.15
N THR A 150 -26.17 -0.78 -13.81
CA THR A 150 -26.90 0.40 -13.28
C THR A 150 -28.34 0.11 -12.98
N LYS A 151 -29.02 -0.73 -13.81
CA LYS A 151 -30.42 -1.13 -13.68
C LYS A 151 -30.67 -2.24 -12.65
N VAL A 152 -29.62 -2.96 -12.25
CA VAL A 152 -29.71 -4.04 -11.24
C VAL A 152 -29.85 -3.41 -9.86
N LYS A 153 -31.00 -3.61 -9.20
CA LYS A 153 -31.34 -3.00 -7.91
C LYS A 153 -31.52 -4.02 -6.78
N THR A 154 -31.67 -5.30 -7.12
CA THR A 154 -31.92 -6.37 -6.17
C THR A 154 -30.89 -7.50 -6.32
N GLU A 155 -30.67 -8.27 -5.26
CA GLU A 155 -29.80 -9.45 -5.31
C GLU A 155 -30.31 -10.47 -6.34
N GLU A 156 -31.61 -10.71 -6.40
CA GLU A 156 -32.19 -11.63 -7.37
C GLU A 156 -31.95 -11.16 -8.81
N GLY A 157 -32.09 -9.86 -9.06
CA GLY A 157 -31.74 -9.26 -10.35
C GLY A 157 -30.24 -9.42 -10.68
N TYR A 158 -29.38 -9.41 -9.65
CA TYR A 158 -27.95 -9.65 -9.85
C TYR A 158 -27.69 -11.12 -10.19
N TYR A 159 -28.29 -12.07 -9.48
CA TYR A 159 -28.17 -13.50 -9.80
C TYR A 159 -28.74 -13.83 -11.19
N GLN A 160 -29.84 -13.18 -11.58
CA GLN A 160 -30.37 -13.34 -12.93
C GLN A 160 -29.38 -12.83 -13.99
N TYR A 161 -28.77 -11.65 -13.75
CA TYR A 161 -27.73 -11.11 -14.64
C TYR A 161 -26.54 -12.09 -14.75
N LEU A 162 -26.08 -12.66 -13.64
CA LEU A 162 -24.99 -13.64 -13.64
C LEU A 162 -25.35 -14.88 -14.46
N LYS A 163 -26.59 -15.36 -14.33
CA LYS A 163 -27.08 -16.52 -15.09
C LYS A 163 -27.07 -16.27 -16.60
N GLU A 164 -27.45 -15.07 -17.03
CA GLU A 164 -27.58 -14.75 -18.43
C GLU A 164 -26.28 -14.32 -19.12
N ASN A 165 -25.36 -13.72 -18.38
CA ASN A 165 -24.21 -13.03 -18.97
C ASN A 165 -22.84 -13.52 -18.50
N TYR A 166 -22.79 -14.29 -17.41
CA TYR A 166 -21.52 -14.69 -16.77
C TYR A 166 -21.37 -16.19 -16.62
N ALA A 167 -22.46 -16.91 -16.45
CA ALA A 167 -22.43 -18.34 -16.15
C ALA A 167 -22.30 -19.19 -17.41
N GLU A 168 -21.16 -19.84 -17.61
CA GLU A 168 -21.01 -20.88 -18.63
C GLU A 168 -21.56 -22.24 -18.14
N ALA A 169 -21.59 -22.46 -16.81
CA ALA A 169 -22.10 -23.69 -16.19
C ALA A 169 -23.42 -23.47 -15.45
N PRO A 170 -24.39 -24.39 -15.57
CA PRO A 170 -25.72 -24.25 -14.93
C PRO A 170 -25.68 -24.07 -13.41
N GLU A 171 -24.70 -24.69 -12.74
CA GLU A 171 -24.53 -24.62 -11.30
C GLU A 171 -23.78 -23.38 -10.80
N TYR A 172 -23.27 -22.52 -11.68
CA TYR A 172 -22.48 -21.34 -11.29
C TYR A 172 -23.22 -20.45 -10.28
N VAL A 173 -24.45 -20.04 -10.61
CA VAL A 173 -25.23 -19.16 -9.73
C VAL A 173 -25.54 -19.83 -8.38
N THR A 174 -25.80 -21.12 -8.38
CA THR A 174 -26.02 -21.87 -7.13
C THR A 174 -24.78 -21.85 -6.24
N LYS A 175 -23.61 -22.11 -6.82
CA LYS A 175 -22.34 -22.02 -6.09
C LYS A 175 -22.05 -20.63 -5.56
N VAL A 176 -22.27 -19.58 -6.38
CA VAL A 176 -22.11 -18.18 -5.93
C VAL A 176 -23.05 -17.89 -4.75
N ARG A 177 -24.31 -18.34 -4.82
CA ARG A 177 -25.30 -18.14 -3.76
C ARG A 177 -24.94 -18.84 -2.46
N GLU A 178 -24.36 -20.01 -2.54
CA GLU A 178 -23.86 -20.74 -1.37
C GLU A 178 -22.66 -20.04 -0.74
N LEU A 179 -21.66 -19.68 -1.54
CA LEU A 179 -20.46 -19.02 -1.07
C LEU A 179 -20.71 -17.62 -0.52
N SER A 180 -21.70 -16.90 -1.04
CA SER A 180 -22.04 -15.53 -0.58
C SER A 180 -22.51 -15.48 0.87
N LYS A 181 -22.98 -16.61 1.43
CA LYS A 181 -23.36 -16.72 2.86
C LYS A 181 -22.20 -16.65 3.82
N ASN A 182 -20.96 -16.79 3.31
CA ASN A 182 -19.72 -16.76 4.11
C ASN A 182 -18.98 -15.40 4.05
N PHE A 183 -19.68 -14.34 3.67
CA PHE A 183 -19.11 -12.99 3.60
C PHE A 183 -18.97 -12.36 4.97
#